data_1c532a93729040d4609ba9f9604553db
#
_entry.id   1c532a93729040d4609ba9f9604553db
#
_cell.length_a   1.000
_cell.length_b   1.000
_cell.length_c   1.000
_cell.angle_alpha   90.00
_cell.angle_beta   90.00
_cell.angle_gamma   90.00
#
_symmetry.space_group_name_H-M   'P 1'
#
loop_
_entity.id
_entity.type
_entity.pdbx_description
1 polymer ?
#
loop_
_entity_poly.entity_id
_entity_poly.type
_entity_poly.pdbx_seq_one_letter_code
_entity_poly.pdbx_strand_id
1 'polypeptide(L)'
;MNCGIPYCGFGKNIEGMTVGCPLHNLCPEFNDALCKNQPELTLKRLLKTNPFPEFTSRVCPALCEKACVEGLNFKPVTTKDNEYEIIEYAFEQGLIKAKKDIGKNGKKVVVVGSGPAGLA
;
A
#
# COMPACT_ATOMS: atom_id res chain seq x y z
N MET A 1 5.72 13.05 9.10
CA MET A 1 6.72 12.06 9.54
C MET A 1 8.11 12.68 9.45
N ASN A 2 8.92 12.56 10.50
CA ASN A 2 10.21 13.25 10.63
C ASN A 2 11.44 12.35 10.35
N CYS A 3 11.25 11.27 9.61
CA CYS A 3 12.34 10.32 9.31
C CYS A 3 13.39 10.85 8.30
N GLY A 4 13.19 12.03 7.70
CA GLY A 4 14.06 12.61 6.70
C GLY A 4 13.90 11.94 5.34
N ILE A 5 14.66 10.88 5.05
CA ILE A 5 14.57 10.13 3.80
C ILE A 5 13.72 8.87 4.00
N PRO A 6 12.56 8.75 3.35
CA PRO A 6 11.66 7.61 3.53
C PRO A 6 12.11 6.39 2.71
N TYR A 7 13.09 5.66 3.19
CA TYR A 7 13.57 4.42 2.54
C TYR A 7 12.48 3.35 2.39
N CYS A 8 11.40 3.41 3.18
CA CYS A 8 10.27 2.49 3.07
C CYS A 8 9.66 2.43 1.67
N GLY A 9 9.60 3.55 0.93
CA GLY A 9 9.13 3.61 -0.46
C GLY A 9 10.23 3.58 -1.52
N PHE A 10 11.49 3.30 -1.15
CA PHE A 10 12.63 3.46 -2.05
C PHE A 10 12.64 2.45 -3.21
N GLY A 11 12.34 1.17 -2.94
CA GLY A 11 12.12 0.14 -3.94
C GLY A 11 13.29 -0.16 -4.88
N LYS A 12 14.53 0.16 -4.49
CA LYS A 12 15.73 -0.06 -5.31
C LYS A 12 16.55 -1.23 -4.80
N ASN A 13 17.24 -1.88 -5.72
CA ASN A 13 18.24 -2.87 -5.39
C ASN A 13 19.58 -2.18 -5.11
N ILE A 14 20.13 -2.43 -3.93
CA ILE A 14 21.45 -1.96 -3.53
C ILE A 14 22.27 -3.19 -3.16
N GLU A 15 23.35 -3.44 -3.89
CA GLU A 15 24.26 -4.59 -3.68
C GLU A 15 23.52 -5.94 -3.59
N GLY A 16 22.51 -6.15 -4.43
CA GLY A 16 21.74 -7.39 -4.45
C GLY A 16 20.58 -7.45 -3.47
N MET A 17 20.38 -6.46 -2.61
CA MET A 17 19.26 -6.39 -1.66
C MET A 17 18.24 -5.34 -2.08
N THR A 18 16.96 -5.72 -2.06
CA THR A 18 15.86 -4.76 -2.27
C THR A 18 15.63 -3.96 -1.00
N VAL A 19 15.80 -2.64 -1.09
CA VAL A 19 15.58 -1.70 0.00
C VAL A 19 14.23 -1.02 -0.16
N GLY A 20 13.35 -1.19 0.81
CA GLY A 20 12.01 -0.62 0.80
C GLY A 20 11.02 -1.39 -0.07
N CYS A 21 9.85 -0.80 -0.28
CA CYS A 21 8.76 -1.39 -1.05
C CYS A 21 9.07 -1.38 -2.56
N PRO A 22 9.14 -2.54 -3.26
CA PRO A 22 9.41 -2.60 -4.69
C PRO A 22 8.30 -2.00 -5.55
N LEU A 23 7.10 -1.85 -5.01
CA LEU A 23 5.96 -1.19 -5.66
C LEU A 23 5.97 0.34 -5.45
N HIS A 24 6.96 0.87 -4.74
CA HIS A 24 7.01 2.28 -4.35
C HIS A 24 5.74 2.75 -3.63
N ASN A 25 5.21 1.93 -2.72
CA ASN A 25 4.05 2.29 -1.94
C ASN A 25 4.26 3.63 -1.21
N LEU A 26 3.18 4.40 -1.16
CA LEU A 26 3.16 5.73 -0.53
C LEU A 26 3.11 5.64 1.00
N CYS A 27 3.99 4.80 1.58
CA CYS A 27 4.02 4.52 3.02
C CYS A 27 4.03 5.79 3.89
N PRO A 28 4.85 6.82 3.60
CA PRO A 28 4.82 8.05 4.39
C PRO A 28 3.49 8.78 4.31
N GLU A 29 2.86 8.80 3.13
CA GLU A 29 1.64 9.57 2.91
C GLU A 29 0.43 8.94 3.59
N PHE A 30 0.22 7.63 3.45
CA PHE A 30 -0.92 7.00 4.10
C PHE A 30 -0.73 6.86 5.62
N ASN A 31 0.50 6.66 6.11
CA ASN A 31 0.77 6.66 7.55
C ASN A 31 0.59 8.05 8.18
N ASP A 32 0.96 9.12 7.48
CA ASP A 32 0.71 10.49 7.93
C ASP A 32 -0.79 10.81 7.98
N ALA A 33 -1.53 10.41 6.94
CA ALA A 33 -2.98 10.58 6.88
C ALA A 33 -3.70 9.76 7.98
N LEU A 34 -3.22 8.54 8.25
CA LEU A 34 -3.71 7.68 9.33
C LEU A 34 -3.51 8.37 10.69
N CYS A 35 -2.31 8.87 10.96
CA CYS A 35 -1.99 9.59 12.19
C CYS A 35 -2.85 10.84 12.39
N LYS A 36 -3.26 11.49 11.30
CA LYS A 36 -4.15 12.66 11.30
C LYS A 36 -5.65 12.31 11.34
N ASN A 37 -5.97 11.02 11.48
CA ASN A 37 -7.34 10.52 11.48
C ASN A 37 -8.16 10.94 10.25
N GLN A 38 -7.57 10.75 9.06
CA GLN A 38 -8.17 11.08 7.75
C GLN A 38 -8.41 9.79 6.94
N PRO A 39 -9.43 8.97 7.28
CA PRO A 39 -9.60 7.62 6.75
C PRO A 39 -9.76 7.57 5.23
N GLU A 40 -10.54 8.48 4.65
CA GLU A 40 -10.74 8.51 3.18
C GLU A 40 -9.45 8.85 2.43
N LEU A 41 -8.67 9.81 2.94
CA LEU A 41 -7.38 10.16 2.36
C LEU A 41 -6.39 9.02 2.51
N THR A 42 -6.35 8.38 3.68
CA THR A 42 -5.52 7.22 3.99
C THR A 42 -5.77 6.09 2.99
N LEU A 43 -7.04 5.70 2.82
CA LEU A 43 -7.45 4.68 1.86
C LEU A 43 -7.08 5.06 0.42
N LYS A 44 -7.37 6.30 0.02
CA LYS A 44 -7.03 6.81 -1.32
C LYS A 44 -5.53 6.74 -1.61
N ARG A 45 -4.69 7.03 -0.61
CA ARG A 45 -3.23 6.96 -0.76
C ARG A 45 -2.72 5.52 -0.82
N LEU A 46 -3.26 4.63 -0.01
CA LEU A 46 -2.94 3.21 -0.02
C LEU A 46 -3.31 2.56 -1.37
N LEU A 47 -4.55 2.73 -1.81
CA LEU A 47 -5.05 2.15 -3.06
C LEU A 47 -4.43 2.73 -4.33
N LYS A 48 -3.71 3.85 -4.24
CA LYS A 48 -3.05 4.44 -5.41
C LYS A 48 -1.94 3.55 -5.98
N THR A 49 -1.24 2.85 -5.13
CA THR A 49 -0.09 2.00 -5.50
C THR A 49 -0.26 0.54 -5.13
N ASN A 50 -1.24 0.20 -4.31
CA ASN A 50 -1.54 -1.16 -3.89
C ASN A 50 -3.04 -1.46 -4.10
N PRO A 51 -3.44 -2.15 -5.18
CA PRO A 51 -4.84 -2.47 -5.44
C PRO A 51 -5.43 -3.57 -4.54
N PHE A 52 -4.58 -4.35 -3.85
CA PHE A 52 -5.00 -5.49 -3.00
C PHE A 52 -4.36 -5.48 -1.61
N PRO A 53 -4.54 -4.41 -0.82
CA PRO A 53 -3.94 -4.36 0.51
C PRO A 53 -4.47 -5.44 1.46
N GLU A 54 -5.68 -5.95 1.29
CA GLU A 54 -6.25 -7.06 2.06
C GLU A 54 -5.44 -8.36 1.94
N PHE A 55 -4.78 -8.58 0.81
CA PHE A 55 -3.90 -9.74 0.62
C PHE A 55 -2.46 -9.42 0.99
N THR A 56 -1.94 -8.29 0.49
CA THR A 56 -0.53 -7.92 0.71
C THR A 56 -0.22 -7.66 2.17
N SER A 57 -1.14 -7.06 2.92
CA SER A 57 -0.98 -6.85 4.37
C SER A 57 -0.85 -8.15 5.16
N ARG A 58 -1.30 -9.29 4.62
CA ARG A 58 -1.17 -10.59 5.28
C ARG A 58 0.11 -11.34 4.88
N VAL A 59 0.53 -11.26 3.62
CA VAL A 59 1.60 -12.13 3.08
C VAL A 59 2.89 -11.39 2.73
N CYS A 60 2.89 -10.06 2.67
CA CYS A 60 4.06 -9.28 2.31
C CYS A 60 5.20 -9.47 3.35
N PRO A 61 6.47 -9.62 2.90
CA PRO A 61 7.62 -9.72 3.80
C PRO A 61 8.00 -8.39 4.47
N ALA A 62 7.25 -7.31 4.22
CA ALA A 62 7.39 -5.98 4.82
C ALA A 62 8.80 -5.37 4.67
N LEU A 63 9.32 -5.37 3.43
CA LEU A 63 10.62 -4.74 3.13
C LEU A 63 10.63 -3.25 3.47
N CYS A 64 9.48 -2.59 3.45
CA CYS A 64 9.31 -1.20 3.91
C CYS A 64 9.67 -1.03 5.40
N GLU A 65 9.27 -1.97 6.25
CA GLU A 65 9.58 -1.95 7.69
C GLU A 65 11.06 -2.25 7.94
N LYS A 66 11.64 -3.21 7.19
CA LYS A 66 13.07 -3.51 7.27
C LYS A 66 13.95 -2.33 6.86
N ALA A 67 13.46 -1.50 5.94
CA ALA A 67 14.16 -0.30 5.48
C ALA A 67 13.80 0.97 6.28
N CYS A 68 12.95 0.85 7.30
CA CYS A 68 12.52 1.98 8.09
C CYS A 68 13.65 2.52 8.97
N VAL A 69 14.03 3.78 8.79
CA VAL A 69 15.13 4.40 9.56
C VAL A 69 14.82 4.57 11.04
N GLU A 70 13.54 4.60 11.43
CA GLU A 70 13.14 4.54 12.84
C GLU A 70 13.65 3.26 13.51
N GLY A 71 13.75 2.17 12.76
CA GLY A 71 14.28 0.90 13.22
C GLY A 71 15.75 0.90 13.65
N LEU A 72 16.49 1.97 13.37
CA LEU A 72 17.88 2.12 13.81
C LEU A 72 17.98 2.40 15.32
N ASN A 73 17.01 3.11 15.88
CA ASN A 73 17.02 3.52 17.28
C ASN A 73 15.80 3.02 18.07
N PHE A 74 14.70 2.71 17.37
CA PHE A 74 13.42 2.29 17.91
C PHE A 74 12.86 1.09 17.14
N LYS A 75 11.58 0.80 17.32
CA LYS A 75 10.87 -0.14 16.44
C LYS A 75 10.52 0.54 15.12
N PRO A 76 10.62 -0.15 13.98
CA PRO A 76 10.14 0.38 12.71
C PRO A 76 8.63 0.67 12.77
N VAL A 77 8.18 1.57 11.91
CA VAL A 77 6.73 1.80 11.74
C VAL A 77 6.08 0.52 11.21
N THR A 78 5.03 0.05 11.86
CA THR A 78 4.28 -1.17 11.51
C THR A 78 3.42 -0.94 10.27
N THR A 79 4.06 -0.67 9.15
CA THR A 79 3.40 -0.30 7.90
C THR A 79 2.46 -1.38 7.41
N LYS A 80 2.86 -2.65 7.53
CA LYS A 80 2.05 -3.80 7.12
C LYS A 80 0.77 -3.93 7.95
N ASP A 81 0.87 -3.77 9.26
CA ASP A 81 -0.29 -3.81 10.15
C ASP A 81 -1.21 -2.61 9.90
N ASN A 82 -0.63 -1.44 9.64
CA ASN A 82 -1.40 -0.25 9.28
C ASN A 82 -2.16 -0.44 7.96
N GLU A 83 -1.54 -1.06 6.93
CA GLU A 83 -2.21 -1.41 5.68
C GLU A 83 -3.40 -2.34 5.93
N TYR A 84 -3.23 -3.34 6.82
CA TYR A 84 -4.28 -4.27 7.22
C TYR A 84 -5.46 -3.54 7.87
N GLU A 85 -5.19 -2.73 8.89
CA GLU A 85 -6.23 -1.98 9.61
C GLU A 85 -6.98 -0.99 8.69
N ILE A 86 -6.26 -0.31 7.80
CA ILE A 86 -6.85 0.63 6.84
C ILE A 86 -7.84 -0.08 5.92
N ILE A 87 -7.49 -1.25 5.39
CA ILE A 87 -8.34 -1.94 4.43
C ILE A 87 -9.53 -2.63 5.11
N GLU A 88 -9.34 -3.24 6.29
CA GLU A 88 -10.44 -3.85 7.05
C GLU A 88 -11.46 -2.77 7.45
N TYR A 89 -10.99 -1.65 8.01
CA TYR A 89 -11.85 -0.51 8.30
C TYR A 89 -12.62 -0.02 7.07
N ALA A 90 -11.96 0.05 5.91
CA ALA A 90 -12.59 0.51 4.68
C ALA A 90 -13.71 -0.43 4.20
N PHE A 91 -13.55 -1.75 4.36
CA PHE A 91 -14.61 -2.72 4.10
C PHE A 91 -15.76 -2.60 5.10
N GLU A 92 -15.47 -2.53 6.39
CA GLU A 92 -16.47 -2.37 7.45
C GLU A 92 -17.33 -1.11 7.27
N GLN A 93 -16.70 0.00 6.89
CA GLN A 93 -17.39 1.27 6.65
C GLN A 93 -18.01 1.38 5.25
N GLY A 94 -17.88 0.34 4.41
CA GLY A 94 -18.40 0.36 3.04
C GLY A 94 -17.79 1.43 2.14
N LEU A 95 -16.55 1.84 2.42
CA LEU A 95 -15.81 2.83 1.61
C LEU A 95 -15.34 2.23 0.28
N ILE A 96 -15.20 0.91 0.22
CA ILE A 96 -14.83 0.19 -1.00
C ILE A 96 -16.10 -0.28 -1.70
N LYS A 97 -16.31 0.26 -2.90
CA LYS A 97 -17.46 -0.08 -3.73
C LYS A 97 -17.02 -0.42 -5.14
N ALA A 98 -17.66 -1.41 -5.76
CA ALA A 98 -17.46 -1.69 -7.17
C ALA A 98 -17.82 -0.46 -8.02
N LYS A 99 -16.96 -0.09 -8.94
CA LYS A 99 -17.24 0.98 -9.91
C LYS A 99 -18.25 0.47 -10.93
N LYS A 100 -19.51 0.87 -10.82
CA LYS A 100 -20.60 0.42 -11.70
C LYS A 100 -20.72 1.22 -13.00
N ASP A 101 -20.38 2.50 -12.97
CA ASP A 101 -20.57 3.43 -14.09
C ASP A 101 -19.23 3.83 -14.72
N ILE A 102 -18.58 2.86 -15.34
CA ILE A 102 -17.37 3.14 -16.15
C ILE A 102 -17.85 3.39 -17.58
N GLY A 103 -17.70 4.60 -18.07
CA GLY A 103 -18.02 4.94 -19.47
C GLY A 103 -17.25 4.03 -20.42
N LYS A 104 -17.99 3.30 -21.29
CA LYS A 104 -17.38 2.38 -22.26
C LYS A 104 -16.78 3.17 -23.42
N ASN A 105 -15.54 2.92 -23.76
CA ASN A 105 -14.84 3.53 -24.89
C ASN A 105 -14.89 2.68 -26.19
N GLY A 106 -15.70 1.61 -26.21
CA GLY A 106 -15.85 0.70 -27.35
C GLY A 106 -14.71 -0.31 -27.55
N LYS A 107 -13.65 -0.24 -26.75
CA LYS A 107 -12.54 -1.20 -26.84
C LYS A 107 -12.88 -2.49 -26.09
N LYS A 108 -12.41 -3.62 -26.64
CA LYS A 108 -12.53 -4.94 -26.01
C LYS A 108 -11.20 -5.33 -25.41
N VAL A 109 -11.19 -5.75 -24.15
CA VAL A 109 -10.02 -6.27 -23.44
C VAL A 109 -10.36 -7.67 -22.95
N VAL A 110 -9.45 -8.60 -23.13
CA VAL A 110 -9.57 -9.96 -22.59
C VAL A 110 -8.45 -10.16 -21.57
N VAL A 111 -8.82 -10.60 -20.38
CA VAL A 111 -7.88 -10.97 -19.34
C VAL A 111 -7.90 -12.49 -19.19
N VAL A 112 -6.73 -13.12 -19.35
CA VAL A 112 -6.56 -14.57 -19.20
C VAL A 112 -5.76 -14.84 -17.94
N GLY A 113 -6.41 -15.38 -16.93
CA GLY A 113 -5.84 -15.71 -15.63
C GLY A 113 -6.58 -15.07 -14.45
N SER A 114 -6.48 -15.71 -13.30
CA SER A 114 -7.09 -15.27 -12.02
C SER A 114 -6.07 -15.03 -10.91
N GLY A 115 -4.81 -14.79 -11.30
CA GLY A 115 -3.79 -14.32 -10.37
C GLY A 115 -3.97 -12.83 -10.02
N PRO A 116 -3.15 -12.26 -9.12
CA PRO A 116 -3.28 -10.86 -8.67
C PRO A 116 -3.34 -9.86 -9.83
N ALA A 117 -2.52 -10.05 -10.87
CA ALA A 117 -2.51 -9.17 -12.03
C ALA A 117 -3.77 -9.28 -12.90
N GLY A 118 -4.43 -10.45 -12.90
CA GLY A 118 -5.67 -10.65 -13.66
C GLY A 118 -6.91 -10.18 -12.89
N LEU A 119 -6.81 -10.07 -11.57
CA LEU A 119 -7.89 -9.60 -10.70
C LEU A 119 -7.86 -8.09 -10.48
N ALA A 120 -6.69 -7.43 -10.63
CA ALA A 120 -6.52 -5.99 -10.53
C ALA A 120 -7.08 -5.24 -11.78
#